data_bd704ccb215d4e52c0b509830be3056b
#
_entry.id   bd704ccb215d4e52c0b509830be3056b
#
_cell.length_a   1.000
_cell.length_b   1.000
_cell.length_c   1.000
_cell.angle_alpha   90.00
_cell.angle_beta   90.00
_cell.angle_gamma   90.00
#
_symmetry.space_group_name_H-M   'P 1'
#
loop_
_entity.id
_entity.type
_entity.pdbx_description
1 polymer ?
#
loop_
_entity_poly.entity_id
_entity_poly.type
_entity_poly.pdbx_seq_one_letter_code
_entity_poly.pdbx_strand_id
1 'polypeptide(L)'
;MTTDVAVPRLRVGLIGCDRVGLHLVERSAIGGPFQIVAACADSRVGDLITPFGVRLMSLQEIAQSKDIDVFWMTSFWEFPFASSPFEAFQGQHLIVEAPFTLGVHDAEQAFADATARRRLLLIHHPRRSDPEFQQALTVARDEKIGAIRAAKFVHWIYGRPPCGVTRGLKLPLGDEYAEPHATKVRFVAHALDQLVVLIPSRPIRVMATTDLGPDLFACDSLVLHIDFESGCQSEIDIRLDSPTPFQSGWILTGERGGFAKGRQYTLTDEGEVFDSPVTPAGNDEEFSRLARQIHSGVRDVEEELRGRSVVSILEAAQRSLVTSQSVTL
;
A
#
# COMPACT_ATOMS: atom_id res chain seq x y z
N MET A 1 -38.20 6.24 1.70
CA MET A 1 -37.52 6.42 0.41
C MET A 1 -36.48 7.51 0.61
N THR A 2 -35.26 7.13 1.05
CA THR A 2 -34.12 8.04 1.09
C THR A 2 -33.64 8.20 -0.34
N THR A 3 -33.83 9.39 -0.91
CA THR A 3 -33.22 9.77 -2.17
C THR A 3 -31.73 9.66 -2.00
N ASP A 4 -31.14 8.64 -2.61
CA ASP A 4 -29.70 8.48 -2.74
C ASP A 4 -29.22 9.65 -3.62
N VAL A 5 -28.83 10.75 -2.99
CA VAL A 5 -28.22 11.88 -3.68
C VAL A 5 -26.86 11.36 -4.11
N ALA A 6 -26.72 11.07 -5.40
CA ALA A 6 -25.45 10.62 -5.96
C ALA A 6 -24.36 11.62 -5.59
N VAL A 7 -23.43 11.19 -4.75
CA VAL A 7 -22.27 12.03 -4.37
C VAL A 7 -21.48 12.36 -5.63
N PRO A 8 -21.21 13.64 -5.92
CA PRO A 8 -20.46 14.02 -7.11
C PRO A 8 -19.10 13.30 -7.16
N ARG A 9 -18.70 12.85 -8.35
CA ARG A 9 -17.38 12.27 -8.55
C ARG A 9 -16.31 13.32 -8.30
N LEU A 10 -15.27 12.96 -7.57
CA LEU A 10 -14.10 13.81 -7.33
C LEU A 10 -13.25 13.89 -8.59
N ARG A 11 -12.93 15.11 -9.02
CA ARG A 11 -12.07 15.38 -10.17
C ARG A 11 -10.61 15.25 -9.75
N VAL A 12 -9.90 14.34 -10.37
CA VAL A 12 -8.53 13.96 -10.01
C VAL A 12 -7.53 14.48 -11.02
N GLY A 13 -6.46 15.11 -10.53
CA GLY A 13 -5.23 15.35 -11.27
C GLY A 13 -4.19 14.30 -10.92
N LEU A 14 -3.75 13.49 -11.89
CA LEU A 14 -2.67 12.54 -11.69
C LEU A 14 -1.32 13.22 -11.75
N ILE A 15 -0.44 12.90 -10.81
CA ILE A 15 0.96 13.28 -10.81
C ILE A 15 1.81 12.01 -10.97
N GLY A 16 2.49 11.91 -12.11
CA GLY A 16 2.99 10.64 -12.63
C GLY A 16 1.88 9.88 -13.35
N CYS A 17 2.25 8.96 -14.21
CA CYS A 17 1.31 8.03 -14.82
C CYS A 17 2.07 6.77 -15.24
N ASP A 18 2.56 6.07 -14.24
CA ASP A 18 3.08 4.71 -14.39
C ASP A 18 1.93 3.71 -14.63
N ARG A 19 2.18 2.43 -14.44
CA ARG A 19 1.15 1.39 -14.58
C ARG A 19 -0.04 1.59 -13.64
N VAL A 20 0.22 2.10 -12.42
CA VAL A 20 -0.84 2.41 -11.46
C VAL A 20 -1.70 3.55 -11.99
N GLY A 21 -1.07 4.61 -12.49
CA GLY A 21 -1.79 5.74 -13.09
C GLY A 21 -2.64 5.33 -14.29
N LEU A 22 -2.13 4.50 -15.19
CA LEU A 22 -2.90 3.98 -16.32
C LEU A 22 -4.11 3.16 -15.85
N HIS A 23 -3.93 2.28 -14.86
CA HIS A 23 -5.03 1.53 -14.28
C HIS A 23 -6.09 2.44 -13.64
N LEU A 24 -5.68 3.52 -12.98
CA LEU A 24 -6.58 4.51 -12.43
C LEU A 24 -7.39 5.22 -13.53
N VAL A 25 -6.76 5.56 -14.65
CA VAL A 25 -7.44 6.17 -15.81
C VAL A 25 -8.50 5.21 -16.37
N GLU A 26 -8.13 3.97 -16.67
CA GLU A 26 -9.05 2.94 -17.17
C GLU A 26 -10.22 2.71 -16.22
N ARG A 27 -9.93 2.55 -14.94
CA ARG A 27 -10.95 2.33 -13.92
C ARG A 27 -11.89 3.53 -13.77
N SER A 28 -11.37 4.75 -13.85
CA SER A 28 -12.19 5.96 -13.77
C SER A 28 -13.15 6.09 -14.97
N ALA A 29 -12.78 5.57 -16.13
CA ALA A 29 -13.63 5.56 -17.31
C ALA A 29 -14.83 4.62 -17.19
N ILE A 30 -14.66 3.51 -16.47
CA ILE A 30 -15.75 2.53 -16.22
C ILE A 30 -16.79 3.10 -15.22
N GLY A 31 -16.33 3.96 -14.28
CA GLY A 31 -17.19 4.56 -13.26
C GLY A 31 -16.51 4.66 -11.90
N GLY A 32 -17.30 4.89 -10.85
CA GLY A 32 -16.82 5.00 -9.48
C GLY A 32 -16.71 6.44 -8.98
N PRO A 33 -16.15 6.64 -7.77
CA PRO A 33 -16.18 7.94 -7.09
C PRO A 33 -15.16 8.96 -7.62
N PHE A 34 -14.20 8.54 -8.41
CA PHE A 34 -13.15 9.39 -8.98
C PHE A 34 -13.30 9.53 -10.49
N GLN A 35 -12.98 10.72 -11.01
CA GLN A 35 -12.85 11.01 -12.43
C GLN A 35 -11.47 11.61 -12.69
N ILE A 36 -10.63 10.91 -13.44
CA ILE A 36 -9.33 11.46 -13.84
C ILE A 36 -9.57 12.48 -14.96
N VAL A 37 -9.22 13.75 -14.70
CA VAL A 37 -9.47 14.85 -15.65
C VAL A 37 -8.20 15.43 -16.26
N ALA A 38 -7.08 15.26 -15.59
CA ALA A 38 -5.78 15.72 -16.05
C ALA A 38 -4.66 14.82 -15.52
N ALA A 39 -3.53 14.81 -16.21
CA ALA A 39 -2.32 14.13 -15.77
C ALA A 39 -1.07 14.95 -16.10
N CYS A 40 -0.12 14.99 -15.17
CA CYS A 40 1.26 15.38 -15.42
C CYS A 40 2.09 14.11 -15.56
N ALA A 41 2.46 13.77 -16.79
CA ALA A 41 3.15 12.54 -17.13
C ALA A 41 4.05 12.72 -18.34
N ASP A 42 4.87 11.72 -18.64
CA ASP A 42 5.67 11.69 -19.87
C ASP A 42 4.76 11.75 -21.11
N SER A 43 5.22 12.43 -22.15
CA SER A 43 4.45 12.63 -23.41
C SER A 43 4.05 11.30 -24.07
N ARG A 44 4.85 10.25 -23.92
CA ARG A 44 4.56 8.90 -24.43
C ARG A 44 3.30 8.27 -23.79
N VAL A 45 2.99 8.68 -22.58
CA VAL A 45 1.76 8.28 -21.89
C VAL A 45 0.55 9.05 -22.41
N GLY A 46 0.75 10.24 -22.95
CA GLY A 46 -0.30 11.10 -23.48
C GLY A 46 -1.21 10.38 -24.45
N ASP A 47 -0.64 9.63 -25.42
CA ASP A 47 -1.40 8.88 -26.42
C ASP A 47 -2.27 7.77 -25.81
N LEU A 48 -1.90 7.28 -24.63
CA LEU A 48 -2.64 6.23 -23.92
C LEU A 48 -3.80 6.79 -23.08
N ILE A 49 -3.69 8.00 -22.57
CA ILE A 49 -4.68 8.58 -21.64
C ILE A 49 -5.65 9.57 -22.31
N THR A 50 -5.23 10.25 -23.38
CA THR A 50 -6.08 11.19 -24.12
C THR A 50 -7.38 10.58 -24.66
N PRO A 51 -7.43 9.32 -25.12
CA PRO A 51 -8.67 8.68 -25.55
C PRO A 51 -9.73 8.58 -24.45
N PHE A 52 -9.31 8.64 -23.18
CA PHE A 52 -10.22 8.65 -22.00
C PHE A 52 -10.64 10.07 -21.60
N GLY A 53 -10.29 11.10 -22.38
CA GLY A 53 -10.61 12.50 -22.09
C GLY A 53 -9.71 13.14 -21.03
N VAL A 54 -8.57 12.51 -20.69
CA VAL A 54 -7.60 13.04 -19.73
C VAL A 54 -6.68 14.04 -20.43
N ARG A 55 -6.58 15.25 -19.88
CA ARG A 55 -5.69 16.30 -20.41
C ARG A 55 -4.26 16.07 -19.96
N LEU A 56 -3.30 16.03 -20.88
CA LEU A 56 -1.88 16.06 -20.51
C LEU A 56 -1.47 17.51 -20.23
N MET A 57 -0.90 17.73 -19.06
CA MET A 57 -0.53 19.06 -18.55
C MET A 57 0.87 19.03 -17.93
N SER A 58 1.58 20.15 -17.94
CA SER A 58 2.80 20.30 -17.14
C SER A 58 2.48 20.36 -15.64
N LEU A 59 3.48 20.13 -14.81
CA LEU A 59 3.31 20.20 -13.35
C LEU A 59 2.81 21.59 -12.91
N GLN A 60 3.31 22.65 -13.54
CA GLN A 60 2.89 24.02 -13.25
C GLN A 60 1.43 24.29 -13.61
N GLU A 61 0.99 23.83 -14.76
CA GLU A 61 -0.39 24.00 -15.24
C GLU A 61 -1.37 23.21 -14.37
N ILE A 62 -1.06 21.94 -14.06
CA ILE A 62 -1.95 21.07 -13.29
C ILE A 62 -2.05 21.56 -11.84
N ALA A 63 -0.96 22.05 -11.25
CA ALA A 63 -0.94 22.59 -9.88
C ALA A 63 -1.77 23.86 -9.72
N GLN A 64 -1.95 24.64 -10.78
CA GLN A 64 -2.76 25.87 -10.81
C GLN A 64 -4.21 25.64 -11.22
N SER A 65 -4.56 24.42 -11.59
CA SER A 65 -5.89 24.08 -12.10
C SER A 65 -6.95 24.17 -10.98
N LYS A 66 -8.04 24.90 -11.26
CA LYS A 66 -9.16 25.07 -10.33
C LYS A 66 -10.25 24.02 -10.48
N ASP A 67 -10.14 23.17 -11.49
CA ASP A 67 -11.10 22.11 -11.79
C ASP A 67 -10.65 20.74 -11.26
N ILE A 68 -9.68 20.70 -10.35
CA ILE A 68 -9.17 19.52 -9.67
C ILE A 68 -9.54 19.61 -8.20
N ASP A 69 -10.16 18.55 -7.69
CA ASP A 69 -10.58 18.45 -6.28
C ASP A 69 -9.50 17.77 -5.43
N VAL A 70 -8.77 16.81 -6.03
CA VAL A 70 -7.73 16.02 -5.37
C VAL A 70 -6.62 15.66 -6.35
N PHE A 71 -5.37 15.70 -5.88
CA PHE A 71 -4.24 15.15 -6.62
C PHE A 71 -3.98 13.72 -6.20
N TRP A 72 -3.66 12.85 -7.16
CA TRP A 72 -3.24 11.49 -6.92
C TRP A 72 -1.83 11.29 -7.47
N MET A 73 -0.88 11.06 -6.57
CA MET A 73 0.52 10.88 -6.91
C MET A 73 0.84 9.40 -7.02
N THR A 74 1.11 8.92 -8.24
CA THR A 74 1.43 7.50 -8.49
C THR A 74 2.92 7.19 -8.34
N SER A 75 3.78 8.21 -8.44
CA SER A 75 5.23 8.10 -8.26
C SER A 75 5.72 9.27 -7.42
N PHE A 76 5.99 9.03 -6.15
CA PHE A 76 6.48 10.08 -5.26
C PHE A 76 7.97 10.41 -5.48
N TRP A 77 8.77 9.40 -5.81
CA TRP A 77 10.23 9.51 -5.98
C TRP A 77 10.68 10.31 -7.20
N GLU A 78 9.84 10.45 -8.20
CA GLU A 78 10.16 11.12 -9.46
C GLU A 78 10.00 12.65 -9.36
N PHE A 79 9.37 13.14 -8.29
CA PHE A 79 9.12 14.56 -8.14
C PHE A 79 10.02 15.17 -7.07
N PRO A 80 10.84 16.16 -7.43
CA PRO A 80 11.71 16.86 -6.50
C PRO A 80 10.90 17.84 -5.64
N PHE A 81 10.08 17.32 -4.73
CA PHE A 81 9.54 18.15 -3.66
C PHE A 81 10.61 18.31 -2.60
N ALA A 82 11.20 19.49 -2.51
CA ALA A 82 12.34 19.76 -1.63
C ALA A 82 12.01 19.55 -0.15
N SER A 83 10.73 19.62 0.26
CA SER A 83 10.33 19.51 1.67
C SER A 83 8.92 18.93 1.85
N SER A 84 7.95 19.23 0.97
CA SER A 84 6.58 18.70 1.11
C SER A 84 5.84 18.70 -0.23
N PRO A 85 5.05 17.64 -0.53
CA PRO A 85 4.21 17.61 -1.72
C PRO A 85 3.16 18.75 -1.73
N PHE A 86 2.78 19.26 -0.58
CA PHE A 86 1.82 20.35 -0.47
C PHE A 86 2.36 21.73 -0.86
N GLU A 87 3.66 21.89 -1.06
CA GLU A 87 4.24 23.14 -1.55
C GLU A 87 3.81 23.44 -2.99
N ALA A 88 3.75 22.41 -3.82
CA ALA A 88 3.32 22.53 -5.22
C ALA A 88 1.79 22.64 -5.36
N PHE A 89 1.03 21.99 -4.49
CA PHE A 89 -0.43 21.82 -4.62
C PHE A 89 -1.16 22.63 -3.53
N GLN A 90 -1.52 23.87 -3.86
CA GLN A 90 -2.18 24.75 -2.93
C GLN A 90 -3.70 24.53 -2.92
N GLY A 91 -4.19 23.95 -1.85
CA GLY A 91 -5.62 23.92 -1.59
C GLY A 91 -6.37 22.65 -1.94
N GLN A 92 -5.72 21.61 -2.46
CA GLN A 92 -6.30 20.31 -2.72
C GLN A 92 -5.90 19.27 -1.69
N HIS A 93 -6.67 18.17 -1.62
CA HIS A 93 -6.28 16.96 -0.91
C HIS A 93 -5.28 16.16 -1.74
N LEU A 94 -4.48 15.33 -1.10
CA LEU A 94 -3.53 14.44 -1.78
C LEU A 94 -3.85 12.98 -1.48
N ILE A 95 -3.84 12.16 -2.52
CA ILE A 95 -3.74 10.70 -2.43
C ILE A 95 -2.36 10.31 -2.94
N VAL A 96 -1.66 9.46 -2.22
CA VAL A 96 -0.32 8.99 -2.57
C VAL A 96 -0.26 7.47 -2.58
N GLU A 97 0.55 6.90 -3.47
CA GLU A 97 0.82 5.46 -3.45
C GLU A 97 1.79 5.09 -2.33
N ALA A 98 1.60 3.90 -1.75
CA ALA A 98 2.50 3.36 -0.75
C ALA A 98 3.76 2.73 -1.38
N PRO A 99 4.93 2.94 -0.74
CA PRO A 99 5.21 3.91 0.31
C PRO A 99 5.38 5.30 -0.30
N PHE A 100 4.85 6.31 0.35
CA PHE A 100 4.97 7.69 -0.15
C PHE A 100 6.31 8.35 0.25
N THR A 101 7.04 7.79 1.18
CA THR A 101 8.42 8.14 1.56
C THR A 101 9.07 6.95 2.26
N LEU A 102 10.39 6.98 2.41
CA LEU A 102 11.18 6.01 3.16
C LEU A 102 11.76 6.59 4.46
N GLY A 103 11.63 7.89 4.66
CA GLY A 103 12.12 8.58 5.84
C GLY A 103 11.00 8.96 6.80
N VAL A 104 11.18 8.65 8.09
CA VAL A 104 10.23 9.03 9.14
C VAL A 104 10.07 10.54 9.21
N HIS A 105 11.19 11.29 9.11
CA HIS A 105 11.16 12.74 9.12
C HIS A 105 10.27 13.33 8.02
N ASP A 106 10.41 12.83 6.79
CA ASP A 106 9.61 13.31 5.65
C ASP A 106 8.13 12.96 5.80
N ALA A 107 7.84 11.78 6.36
CA ALA A 107 6.46 11.39 6.66
C ALA A 107 5.82 12.33 7.69
N GLU A 108 6.54 12.63 8.78
CA GLU A 108 6.07 13.56 9.80
C GLU A 108 5.81 14.96 9.23
N GLN A 109 6.75 15.46 8.41
CA GLN A 109 6.61 16.76 7.76
C GLN A 109 5.38 16.79 6.84
N ALA A 110 5.19 15.76 6.01
CA ALA A 110 4.05 15.69 5.08
C ALA A 110 2.70 15.68 5.81
N PHE A 111 2.55 14.91 6.89
CA PHE A 111 1.33 14.89 7.69
C PHE A 111 1.13 16.20 8.47
N ALA A 112 2.20 16.82 8.98
CA ALA A 112 2.13 18.12 9.64
C ALA A 112 1.66 19.21 8.68
N ASP A 113 2.20 19.24 7.46
CA ASP A 113 1.82 20.20 6.42
C ASP A 113 0.37 20.00 5.97
N ALA A 114 -0.07 18.76 5.80
CA ALA A 114 -1.48 18.44 5.52
C ALA A 114 -2.39 19.07 6.59
N THR A 115 -2.03 18.85 7.85
CA THR A 115 -2.76 19.38 9.02
C THR A 115 -2.79 20.91 9.04
N ALA A 116 -1.63 21.54 8.88
CA ALA A 116 -1.51 23.01 8.90
C ALA A 116 -2.36 23.66 7.79
N ARG A 117 -2.47 23.01 6.64
CA ARG A 117 -3.25 23.45 5.49
C ARG A 117 -4.72 23.05 5.54
N ARG A 118 -5.14 22.27 6.56
CA ARG A 118 -6.48 21.68 6.67
C ARG A 118 -6.82 20.84 5.45
N ARG A 119 -5.85 20.03 5.01
CA ARG A 119 -6.00 19.09 3.89
C ARG A 119 -5.72 17.66 4.36
N LEU A 120 -6.15 16.70 3.58
CA LEU A 120 -5.91 15.29 3.82
C LEU A 120 -4.74 14.82 2.97
N LEU A 121 -3.85 14.06 3.58
CA LEU A 121 -2.88 13.19 2.92
C LEU A 121 -3.34 11.76 3.15
N LEU A 122 -3.81 11.11 2.08
CA LEU A 122 -4.34 9.76 2.12
C LEU A 122 -3.38 8.81 1.42
N ILE A 123 -3.15 7.65 2.00
CA ILE A 123 -2.31 6.63 1.39
C ILE A 123 -3.22 5.59 0.74
N HIS A 124 -2.95 5.28 -0.51
CA HIS A 124 -3.68 4.25 -1.25
C HIS A 124 -3.10 2.86 -0.96
N HIS A 125 -3.95 1.96 -0.47
CA HIS A 125 -3.59 0.60 -0.11
C HIS A 125 -4.47 -0.43 -0.83
N PRO A 126 -4.34 -0.60 -2.17
CA PRO A 126 -5.21 -1.47 -2.97
C PRO A 126 -5.21 -2.93 -2.50
N ARG A 127 -4.11 -3.41 -1.92
CA ARG A 127 -3.99 -4.79 -1.44
C ARG A 127 -4.75 -5.08 -0.16
N ARG A 128 -5.36 -4.07 0.47
CA ARG A 128 -6.35 -4.32 1.54
C ARG A 128 -7.60 -5.02 1.02
N SER A 129 -7.87 -4.93 -0.29
CA SER A 129 -8.98 -5.65 -0.94
C SER A 129 -8.61 -7.07 -1.38
N ASP A 130 -7.37 -7.51 -1.20
CA ASP A 130 -6.95 -8.87 -1.55
C ASP A 130 -7.79 -9.90 -0.75
N PRO A 131 -8.45 -10.86 -1.40
CA PRO A 131 -9.38 -11.78 -0.74
C PRO A 131 -8.74 -12.55 0.42
N GLU A 132 -7.49 -12.99 0.26
CA GLU A 132 -6.77 -13.72 1.30
C GLU A 132 -6.47 -12.85 2.52
N PHE A 133 -6.09 -11.58 2.29
CA PHE A 133 -5.93 -10.63 3.39
C PHE A 133 -7.25 -10.39 4.12
N GLN A 134 -8.36 -10.24 3.39
CA GLN A 134 -9.69 -10.08 3.99
C GLN A 134 -10.11 -11.31 4.82
N GLN A 135 -9.74 -12.51 4.38
CA GLN A 135 -9.93 -13.71 5.18
C GLN A 135 -9.08 -13.69 6.46
N ALA A 136 -7.78 -13.37 6.34
CA ALA A 136 -6.89 -13.25 7.49
C ALA A 136 -7.38 -12.18 8.48
N LEU A 137 -7.84 -11.03 7.98
CA LEU A 137 -8.40 -9.96 8.79
C LEU A 137 -9.69 -10.35 9.51
N THR A 138 -10.55 -11.13 8.83
CA THR A 138 -11.76 -11.68 9.45
C THR A 138 -11.39 -12.55 10.66
N VAL A 139 -10.41 -13.46 10.47
CA VAL A 139 -9.96 -14.35 11.56
C VAL A 139 -9.22 -13.57 12.67
N ALA A 140 -8.41 -12.57 12.32
CA ALA A 140 -7.71 -11.72 13.29
C ALA A 140 -8.68 -10.96 14.21
N ARG A 141 -9.87 -10.62 13.70
CA ARG A 141 -10.95 -9.97 14.46
C ARG A 141 -11.86 -10.94 15.19
N ASP A 142 -11.74 -12.23 14.90
CA ASP A 142 -12.54 -13.27 15.59
C ASP A 142 -11.86 -13.66 16.89
N GLU A 143 -12.58 -13.47 18.01
CA GLU A 143 -12.09 -13.82 19.34
C GLU A 143 -11.76 -15.32 19.51
N LYS A 144 -12.21 -16.18 18.58
CA LYS A 144 -11.98 -17.64 18.66
C LYS A 144 -10.51 -18.02 18.62
N ILE A 145 -9.66 -17.28 17.89
CA ILE A 145 -8.23 -17.59 17.87
C ILE A 145 -7.46 -16.96 19.05
N GLY A 146 -8.08 -16.06 19.79
CA GLY A 146 -7.43 -15.30 20.88
C GLY A 146 -6.44 -14.25 20.34
N ALA A 147 -5.60 -13.72 21.22
CA ALA A 147 -4.59 -12.75 20.85
C ALA A 147 -3.59 -13.36 19.85
N ILE A 148 -3.25 -12.60 18.80
CA ILE A 148 -2.27 -13.05 17.80
C ILE A 148 -0.87 -13.03 18.41
N ARG A 149 -0.22 -14.17 18.40
CA ARG A 149 1.14 -14.39 18.92
C ARG A 149 2.20 -14.32 17.83
N ALA A 150 1.85 -14.76 16.62
CA ALA A 150 2.72 -14.66 15.48
C ALA A 150 1.91 -14.42 14.19
N ALA A 151 2.51 -13.65 13.29
CA ALA A 151 1.99 -13.44 11.93
C ALA A 151 3.11 -13.60 10.92
N LYS A 152 2.87 -14.37 9.88
CA LYS A 152 3.83 -14.54 8.78
C LYS A 152 3.16 -14.27 7.46
N PHE A 153 3.81 -13.45 6.62
CA PHE A 153 3.47 -13.27 5.23
C PHE A 153 4.56 -13.88 4.36
N VAL A 154 4.15 -14.66 3.39
CA VAL A 154 5.04 -15.26 2.41
C VAL A 154 4.63 -14.78 1.03
N HIS A 155 5.59 -14.38 0.20
CA HIS A 155 5.36 -14.10 -1.21
C HIS A 155 6.57 -14.53 -2.03
N TRP A 156 6.52 -15.74 -2.57
CA TRP A 156 7.57 -16.31 -3.40
C TRP A 156 7.08 -16.42 -4.84
N ILE A 157 7.81 -15.87 -5.77
CA ILE A 157 7.52 -15.92 -7.21
C ILE A 157 8.55 -16.81 -7.87
N TYR A 158 8.09 -17.77 -8.66
CA TYR A 158 8.95 -18.66 -9.44
C TYR A 158 9.53 -17.94 -10.64
N GLY A 159 10.85 -17.89 -10.70
CA GLY A 159 11.60 -17.26 -11.78
C GLY A 159 11.56 -15.74 -11.72
N ARG A 160 12.54 -15.07 -12.30
CA ARG A 160 12.51 -13.61 -12.42
C ARG A 160 11.26 -13.21 -13.18
N PRO A 161 10.34 -12.49 -12.57
CA PRO A 161 9.34 -11.85 -13.37
C PRO A 161 10.09 -10.94 -14.35
N PRO A 162 9.81 -10.98 -15.66
CA PRO A 162 10.26 -9.91 -16.53
C PRO A 162 9.81 -8.63 -15.85
N CYS A 163 10.74 -7.67 -15.69
CA CYS A 163 10.51 -6.39 -15.02
C CYS A 163 9.11 -5.88 -15.32
N GLY A 164 8.23 -5.90 -14.32
CA GLY A 164 6.81 -5.65 -14.50
C GLY A 164 5.95 -6.90 -14.29
N VAL A 165 5.37 -7.03 -13.10
CA VAL A 165 4.46 -8.09 -12.65
C VAL A 165 3.14 -8.06 -13.42
N THR A 166 3.18 -8.27 -14.74
CA THR A 166 1.96 -8.63 -15.48
C THR A 166 2.34 -9.45 -16.71
N ARG A 167 2.34 -10.76 -16.53
CA ARG A 167 2.14 -11.64 -17.69
C ARG A 167 0.78 -11.28 -18.30
N GLY A 168 0.80 -10.61 -19.44
CA GLY A 168 -0.40 -10.42 -20.24
C GLY A 168 -0.62 -9.03 -20.84
N LEU A 169 -0.21 -7.95 -20.19
CA LEU A 169 -0.26 -6.63 -20.83
C LEU A 169 1.13 -6.27 -21.36
N LYS A 170 1.31 -6.41 -22.67
CA LYS A 170 2.35 -5.66 -23.38
C LYS A 170 1.89 -4.20 -23.39
N LEU A 171 2.30 -3.44 -22.37
CA LEU A 171 2.20 -2.00 -22.47
C LEU A 171 3.19 -1.53 -23.54
N PRO A 172 2.82 -0.57 -24.38
CA PRO A 172 3.73 0.02 -25.37
C PRO A 172 4.85 0.85 -24.73
N LEU A 173 4.84 1.01 -23.41
CA LEU A 173 5.91 1.58 -22.61
C LEU A 173 6.97 0.49 -22.41
N GLY A 174 8.17 0.68 -22.96
CA GLY A 174 9.27 -0.25 -22.89
C GLY A 174 9.68 -0.62 -21.45
N ASP A 175 10.56 -1.61 -21.31
CA ASP A 175 11.06 -2.12 -20.02
C ASP A 175 11.72 -1.04 -19.13
N GLU A 176 12.12 0.09 -19.73
CA GLU A 176 12.70 1.26 -19.05
C GLU A 176 11.74 1.97 -18.08
N TYR A 177 10.40 1.75 -18.18
CA TYR A 177 9.40 2.27 -17.24
C TYR A 177 9.07 1.28 -16.10
N ALA A 178 9.57 0.09 -16.18
CA ALA A 178 9.53 -0.86 -15.08
C ALA A 178 10.75 -0.63 -14.20
N GLU A 179 10.70 0.35 -13.29
CA GLU A 179 11.67 0.45 -12.20
C GLU A 179 11.53 -0.82 -11.33
N PRO A 180 12.42 -1.82 -11.50
CA PRO A 180 12.30 -3.10 -10.77
C PRO A 180 12.32 -2.87 -9.25
N HIS A 181 13.03 -1.83 -8.83
CA HIS A 181 13.27 -1.46 -7.45
C HIS A 181 12.02 -0.84 -6.79
N ALA A 182 11.36 0.10 -7.46
CA ALA A 182 10.14 0.73 -6.94
C ALA A 182 9.01 -0.28 -6.74
N THR A 183 8.87 -1.26 -7.63
CA THR A 183 7.85 -2.30 -7.54
C THR A 183 8.02 -3.17 -6.29
N LYS A 184 9.27 -3.52 -5.92
CA LYS A 184 9.56 -4.33 -4.73
C LYS A 184 9.19 -3.60 -3.46
N VAL A 185 9.65 -2.37 -3.32
CA VAL A 185 9.39 -1.58 -2.10
C VAL A 185 7.91 -1.27 -1.94
N ARG A 186 7.20 -1.03 -3.03
CA ARG A 186 5.72 -0.92 -3.00
C ARG A 186 5.08 -2.20 -2.47
N PHE A 187 5.55 -3.36 -2.96
CA PHE A 187 5.03 -4.64 -2.50
C PHE A 187 5.29 -4.87 -1.01
N VAL A 188 6.52 -4.59 -0.54
CA VAL A 188 6.89 -4.65 0.88
C VAL A 188 6.03 -3.69 1.69
N ALA A 189 5.83 -2.45 1.25
CA ALA A 189 5.01 -1.47 1.93
C ALA A 189 3.54 -1.93 2.07
N HIS A 190 2.99 -2.56 1.04
CA HIS A 190 1.63 -3.13 1.13
C HIS A 190 1.54 -4.31 2.09
N ALA A 191 2.55 -5.19 2.13
CA ALA A 191 2.61 -6.28 3.10
C ALA A 191 2.73 -5.76 4.53
N LEU A 192 3.55 -4.73 4.75
CA LEU A 192 3.68 -4.05 6.04
C LEU A 192 2.39 -3.34 6.45
N ASP A 193 1.70 -2.68 5.51
CA ASP A 193 0.40 -2.09 5.77
C ASP A 193 -0.62 -3.13 6.24
N GLN A 194 -0.73 -4.24 5.52
CA GLN A 194 -1.58 -5.36 5.93
C GLN A 194 -1.19 -5.87 7.32
N LEU A 195 0.11 -5.98 7.62
CA LEU A 195 0.61 -6.44 8.92
C LEU A 195 0.17 -5.52 10.05
N VAL A 196 0.34 -4.20 9.91
CA VAL A 196 -0.04 -3.25 10.97
C VAL A 196 -1.57 -3.13 11.14
N VAL A 197 -2.34 -3.52 10.12
CA VAL A 197 -3.80 -3.66 10.23
C VAL A 197 -4.17 -4.94 10.98
N LEU A 198 -3.45 -6.04 10.75
CA LEU A 198 -3.69 -7.32 11.45
C LEU A 198 -3.27 -7.26 12.92
N ILE A 199 -2.19 -6.53 13.23
CA ILE A 199 -1.61 -6.43 14.56
C ILE A 199 -1.75 -4.98 15.05
N PRO A 200 -2.85 -4.62 15.73
CA PRO A 200 -3.10 -3.27 16.22
C PRO A 200 -2.25 -2.97 17.47
N SER A 201 -0.93 -3.04 17.31
CA SER A 201 0.08 -2.79 18.35
C SER A 201 1.27 -2.07 17.72
N ARG A 202 2.02 -1.33 18.53
CA ARG A 202 3.19 -0.60 18.07
C ARG A 202 4.33 -1.57 17.74
N PRO A 203 4.95 -1.48 16.54
CA PRO A 203 6.20 -2.18 16.25
C PRO A 203 7.33 -1.58 17.12
N ILE A 204 8.19 -2.41 17.67
CA ILE A 204 9.26 -1.98 18.60
C ILE A 204 10.67 -2.36 18.13
N ARG A 205 10.79 -3.36 17.26
CA ARG A 205 12.09 -3.82 16.77
C ARG A 205 11.96 -4.43 15.37
N VAL A 206 12.93 -4.14 14.52
CA VAL A 206 13.01 -4.69 13.16
C VAL A 206 14.38 -5.29 12.92
N MET A 207 14.41 -6.47 12.33
CA MET A 207 15.61 -7.08 11.76
C MET A 207 15.33 -7.43 10.30
N ALA A 208 16.21 -7.00 9.41
CA ALA A 208 16.11 -7.27 7.98
C ALA A 208 17.29 -8.09 7.50
N THR A 209 17.01 -9.06 6.62
CA THR A 209 18.04 -9.85 5.94
C THR A 209 17.72 -9.97 4.45
N THR A 210 18.74 -10.05 3.63
CA THR A 210 18.65 -10.13 2.16
C THR A 210 19.77 -10.98 1.59
N ASP A 211 19.64 -11.41 0.34
CA ASP A 211 20.62 -12.18 -0.42
C ASP A 211 21.68 -11.31 -1.14
N LEU A 212 21.40 -10.05 -1.41
CA LEU A 212 22.21 -9.19 -2.28
C LEU A 212 22.53 -7.83 -1.64
N GLY A 213 23.49 -7.79 -0.73
CA GLY A 213 24.01 -6.50 -0.20
C GLY A 213 23.01 -5.71 0.66
N PRO A 214 23.40 -4.52 1.16
CA PRO A 214 22.65 -3.79 2.18
C PRO A 214 21.60 -2.82 1.62
N ASP A 215 21.00 -3.11 0.47
CA ASP A 215 20.04 -2.23 -0.18
C ASP A 215 18.68 -2.89 -0.30
N LEU A 216 17.67 -2.32 0.38
CA LEU A 216 16.28 -2.75 0.33
C LEU A 216 15.71 -2.79 -1.10
N PHE A 217 16.24 -1.95 -1.99
CA PHE A 217 15.79 -1.85 -3.37
C PHE A 217 16.48 -2.86 -4.30
N ALA A 218 17.71 -3.24 -4.00
CA ALA A 218 18.52 -4.06 -4.91
C ALA A 218 18.33 -5.57 -4.72
N CYS A 219 17.72 -6.03 -3.62
CA CYS A 219 17.64 -7.44 -3.27
C CYS A 219 16.52 -8.17 -4.01
N ASP A 220 16.71 -9.43 -4.37
CA ASP A 220 15.68 -10.31 -4.93
C ASP A 220 14.95 -11.09 -3.83
N SER A 221 15.57 -11.27 -2.66
CA SER A 221 14.92 -11.80 -1.47
C SER A 221 15.06 -10.83 -0.29
N LEU A 222 14.01 -10.73 0.50
CA LEU A 222 13.95 -9.91 1.70
C LEU A 222 13.17 -10.66 2.78
N VAL A 223 13.77 -10.80 3.95
CA VAL A 223 13.08 -11.27 5.14
C VAL A 223 13.13 -10.18 6.21
N LEU A 224 11.97 -9.80 6.72
CA LEU A 224 11.81 -8.87 7.83
C LEU A 224 11.25 -9.62 9.03
N HIS A 225 11.90 -9.50 10.17
CA HIS A 225 11.36 -9.88 11.47
C HIS A 225 10.98 -8.61 12.23
N ILE A 226 9.74 -8.54 12.69
CA ILE A 226 9.19 -7.39 13.38
C ILE A 226 8.59 -7.85 14.71
N ASP A 227 9.07 -7.29 15.80
CA ASP A 227 8.50 -7.49 17.13
C ASP A 227 7.56 -6.32 17.47
N PHE A 228 6.44 -6.66 18.10
CA PHE A 228 5.42 -5.71 18.54
C PHE A 228 5.35 -5.62 20.06
N GLU A 229 4.92 -4.47 20.57
CA GLU A 229 4.76 -4.21 22.00
C GLU A 229 3.80 -5.19 22.68
N SER A 230 2.82 -5.72 21.94
CA SER A 230 1.91 -6.78 22.40
C SER A 230 2.60 -8.14 22.65
N GLY A 231 3.88 -8.28 22.28
CA GLY A 231 4.62 -9.54 22.28
C GLY A 231 4.42 -10.39 21.02
N CYS A 232 3.60 -9.93 20.07
CA CYS A 232 3.50 -10.58 18.76
C CYS A 232 4.81 -10.48 18.00
N GLN A 233 5.22 -11.59 17.37
CA GLN A 233 6.38 -11.67 16.48
C GLN A 233 5.90 -11.90 15.07
N SER A 234 6.45 -11.14 14.11
CA SER A 234 6.01 -11.23 12.72
C SER A 234 7.18 -11.40 11.77
N GLU A 235 6.90 -12.06 10.66
CA GLU A 235 7.85 -12.27 9.58
C GLU A 235 7.20 -11.92 8.23
N ILE A 236 7.90 -11.15 7.41
CA ILE A 236 7.58 -10.90 6.00
C ILE A 236 8.69 -11.54 5.18
N ASP A 237 8.39 -12.58 4.40
CA ASP A 237 9.35 -13.29 3.53
C ASP A 237 8.95 -13.11 2.07
N ILE A 238 9.71 -12.27 1.36
CA ILE A 238 9.47 -11.94 -0.05
C ILE A 238 10.65 -12.45 -0.87
N ARG A 239 10.36 -13.27 -1.90
CA ARG A 239 11.36 -13.80 -2.83
C ARG A 239 10.85 -13.67 -4.27
N LEU A 240 11.51 -12.87 -5.05
CA LEU A 240 11.15 -12.58 -6.44
C LEU A 240 11.85 -13.49 -7.44
N ASP A 241 12.76 -14.33 -7.01
CA ASP A 241 13.50 -15.29 -7.80
C ASP A 241 13.57 -16.64 -7.06
N SER A 242 12.44 -17.18 -6.66
CA SER A 242 12.39 -18.45 -5.94
C SER A 242 12.42 -19.62 -6.92
N PRO A 243 13.26 -20.65 -6.70
CA PRO A 243 13.20 -21.89 -7.47
C PRO A 243 12.02 -22.78 -7.10
N THR A 244 11.29 -22.44 -6.04
CA THR A 244 10.09 -23.17 -5.61
C THR A 244 8.84 -22.64 -6.30
N PRO A 245 7.77 -23.45 -6.44
CA PRO A 245 6.49 -22.98 -6.94
C PRO A 245 5.98 -21.78 -6.14
N PHE A 246 5.15 -20.97 -6.80
CA PHE A 246 4.51 -19.80 -6.20
C PHE A 246 3.90 -20.11 -4.82
N GLN A 247 4.30 -19.33 -3.84
CA GLN A 247 3.75 -19.32 -2.50
C GLN A 247 3.34 -17.88 -2.18
N SER A 248 2.12 -17.65 -1.74
CA SER A 248 1.68 -16.37 -1.25
C SER A 248 0.65 -16.56 -0.17
N GLY A 249 0.70 -15.73 0.86
CA GLY A 249 -0.36 -15.63 1.81
C GLY A 249 0.05 -15.38 3.24
N TRP A 250 -1.00 -15.17 4.06
CA TRP A 250 -0.89 -14.96 5.49
C TRP A 250 -1.01 -16.26 6.27
N ILE A 251 -0.20 -16.37 7.31
CA ILE A 251 -0.30 -17.40 8.35
C ILE A 251 -0.39 -16.65 9.69
N LEU A 252 -1.47 -16.85 10.43
CA LEU A 252 -1.65 -16.27 11.76
C LEU A 252 -1.66 -17.38 12.79
N THR A 253 -0.97 -17.15 13.91
CA THR A 253 -1.01 -18.02 15.08
C THR A 253 -1.49 -17.19 16.27
N GLY A 254 -2.64 -17.54 16.80
CA GLY A 254 -3.22 -16.98 18.01
C GLY A 254 -3.03 -17.90 19.21
N GLU A 255 -3.60 -17.51 20.35
CA GLU A 255 -3.53 -18.29 21.60
C GLU A 255 -4.32 -19.59 21.53
N ARG A 256 -5.42 -19.62 20.77
CA ARG A 256 -6.37 -20.74 20.72
C ARG A 256 -6.65 -21.21 19.29
N GLY A 257 -5.86 -20.76 18.33
CA GLY A 257 -6.08 -21.14 16.94
C GLY A 257 -5.26 -20.31 16.00
N GLY A 258 -5.62 -20.30 14.70
CA GLY A 258 -4.88 -19.58 13.69
C GLY A 258 -5.57 -19.53 12.34
N PHE A 259 -4.84 -19.04 11.37
CA PHE A 259 -5.28 -18.94 9.97
C PHE A 259 -4.14 -19.37 9.04
N ALA A 260 -4.47 -20.13 8.02
CA ALA A 260 -3.57 -20.41 6.90
C ALA A 260 -4.38 -20.88 5.67
N LYS A 261 -3.97 -20.48 4.47
CA LYS A 261 -4.54 -20.98 3.19
C LYS A 261 -6.07 -20.87 3.13
N GLY A 262 -6.63 -19.73 3.56
CA GLY A 262 -8.08 -19.50 3.53
C GLY A 262 -8.88 -20.29 4.57
N ARG A 263 -8.24 -20.90 5.54
CA ARG A 263 -8.89 -21.70 6.59
C ARG A 263 -8.55 -21.15 7.98
N GLN A 264 -9.56 -21.14 8.84
CA GLN A 264 -9.41 -20.89 10.27
C GLN A 264 -9.28 -22.21 11.01
N TYR A 265 -8.37 -22.28 11.94
CA TYR A 265 -8.13 -23.40 12.83
C TYR A 265 -8.45 -22.95 14.25
N THR A 266 -9.20 -23.75 14.97
CA THR A 266 -9.57 -23.45 16.38
C THR A 266 -9.25 -24.67 17.21
N LEU A 267 -8.54 -24.44 18.34
CA LEU A 267 -8.23 -25.49 19.31
C LEU A 267 -9.37 -25.55 20.33
N THR A 268 -9.91 -26.76 20.55
CA THR A 268 -10.91 -27.00 21.60
C THR A 268 -10.25 -27.20 22.95
N ASP A 269 -11.06 -27.16 24.01
CA ASP A 269 -10.60 -27.43 25.38
C ASP A 269 -10.10 -28.89 25.52
N GLU A 270 -10.60 -29.82 24.68
CA GLU A 270 -10.15 -31.23 24.65
C GLU A 270 -8.87 -31.41 23.81
N GLY A 271 -8.33 -30.35 23.22
CA GLY A 271 -7.11 -30.40 22.40
C GLY A 271 -7.33 -30.84 20.93
N GLU A 272 -8.57 -30.88 20.49
CA GLU A 272 -8.88 -31.16 19.07
C GLU A 272 -8.78 -29.87 18.24
N VAL A 273 -8.38 -30.00 16.97
CA VAL A 273 -8.30 -28.89 16.03
C VAL A 273 -9.47 -28.98 15.06
N PHE A 274 -10.34 -27.98 15.11
CA PHE A 274 -11.36 -27.76 14.08
C PHE A 274 -10.82 -26.83 13.01
N ASP A 275 -11.06 -27.15 11.74
CA ASP A 275 -10.77 -26.27 10.63
C ASP A 275 -12.05 -25.92 9.86
N SER A 276 -12.15 -24.68 9.42
CA SER A 276 -13.27 -24.18 8.64
C SER A 276 -12.79 -23.22 7.55
N PRO A 277 -13.41 -23.25 6.36
CA PRO A 277 -13.14 -22.26 5.33
C PRO A 277 -13.58 -20.86 5.81
N VAL A 278 -12.82 -19.84 5.46
CA VAL A 278 -13.14 -18.44 5.77
C VAL A 278 -13.65 -17.76 4.51
N THR A 279 -14.85 -17.18 4.59
CA THR A 279 -15.35 -16.30 3.53
C THR A 279 -14.78 -14.91 3.73
N PRO A 280 -14.23 -14.25 2.69
CA PRO A 280 -13.78 -12.87 2.82
C PRO A 280 -14.96 -11.99 3.25
N ALA A 281 -14.75 -11.11 4.22
CA ALA A 281 -15.65 -10.00 4.48
C ALA A 281 -15.60 -9.11 3.25
N GLY A 282 -16.70 -8.91 2.56
CA GLY A 282 -16.85 -8.32 1.24
C GLY A 282 -15.80 -7.28 0.82
N ASN A 283 -15.66 -7.06 -0.46
CA ASN A 283 -14.67 -6.13 -1.01
C ASN A 283 -14.87 -4.76 -0.37
N ASP A 284 -13.94 -4.37 0.51
CA ASP A 284 -13.85 -2.97 0.90
C ASP A 284 -13.44 -2.22 -0.36
N GLU A 285 -14.33 -1.38 -0.80
CA GLU A 285 -14.08 -0.52 -1.93
C GLU A 285 -13.13 0.58 -1.49
N GLU A 286 -11.83 0.31 -1.54
CA GLU A 286 -10.77 1.25 -1.14
C GLU A 286 -10.98 2.64 -1.78
N PHE A 287 -11.41 2.66 -3.05
CA PHE A 287 -11.79 3.90 -3.73
C PHE A 287 -12.95 4.63 -3.05
N SER A 288 -13.98 3.88 -2.63
CA SER A 288 -15.13 4.44 -1.92
C SER A 288 -14.73 4.96 -0.54
N ARG A 289 -13.82 4.29 0.14
CA ARG A 289 -13.25 4.72 1.42
C ARG A 289 -12.52 6.05 1.27
N LEU A 290 -11.58 6.14 0.33
CA LEU A 290 -10.82 7.36 0.05
C LEU A 290 -11.74 8.53 -0.32
N ALA A 291 -12.72 8.29 -1.18
CA ALA A 291 -13.66 9.33 -1.59
C ALA A 291 -14.54 9.81 -0.42
N ARG A 292 -15.08 8.91 0.39
CA ARG A 292 -15.85 9.28 1.59
C ARG A 292 -15.02 10.13 2.54
N GLN A 293 -13.75 9.78 2.72
CA GLN A 293 -12.85 10.53 3.60
C GLN A 293 -12.59 11.95 3.07
N ILE A 294 -12.38 12.10 1.76
CA ILE A 294 -12.22 13.43 1.13
C ILE A 294 -13.50 14.25 1.27
N HIS A 295 -14.67 13.67 0.98
CA HIS A 295 -15.95 14.38 1.12
C HIS A 295 -16.27 14.80 2.55
N SER A 296 -15.89 13.97 3.53
CA SER A 296 -16.08 14.31 4.95
C SER A 296 -15.14 15.41 5.43
N GLY A 297 -13.96 15.51 4.82
CA GLY A 297 -12.87 16.39 5.27
C GLY A 297 -12.29 16.01 6.63
N VAL A 298 -12.71 14.86 7.19
CA VAL A 298 -12.29 14.42 8.53
C VAL A 298 -11.02 13.57 8.42
N ARG A 299 -10.01 13.93 9.22
CA ARG A 299 -8.77 13.17 9.35
C ARG A 299 -9.04 11.82 10.04
N ASP A 300 -8.46 10.78 9.50
CA ASP A 300 -8.40 9.48 10.15
C ASP A 300 -7.02 9.33 10.81
N VAL A 301 -6.95 9.62 12.10
CA VAL A 301 -5.70 9.59 12.88
C VAL A 301 -5.13 8.18 12.95
N GLU A 302 -5.99 7.16 12.97
CA GLU A 302 -5.55 5.76 13.02
C GLU A 302 -4.87 5.35 11.72
N GLU A 303 -5.44 5.74 10.56
CA GLU A 303 -4.81 5.52 9.26
C GLU A 303 -3.47 6.25 9.13
N GLU A 304 -3.37 7.49 9.61
CA GLU A 304 -2.11 8.22 9.64
C GLU A 304 -1.06 7.50 10.51
N LEU A 305 -1.43 7.02 11.68
CA LEU A 305 -0.54 6.25 12.55
C LEU A 305 -0.05 4.96 11.91
N ARG A 306 -0.94 4.25 11.18
CA ARG A 306 -0.55 3.06 10.39
C ARG A 306 0.46 3.43 9.30
N GLY A 307 0.20 4.50 8.54
CA GLY A 307 1.13 4.98 7.52
C GLY A 307 2.51 5.33 8.09
N ARG A 308 2.57 5.99 9.26
CA ARG A 308 3.81 6.28 9.99
C ARG A 308 4.53 5.00 10.42
N SER A 309 3.78 4.01 10.93
CA SER A 309 4.35 2.72 11.33
C SER A 309 4.98 1.98 10.15
N VAL A 310 4.35 1.99 8.99
CA VAL A 310 4.91 1.39 7.77
C VAL A 310 6.23 2.06 7.38
N VAL A 311 6.27 3.39 7.35
CA VAL A 311 7.51 4.14 7.02
C VAL A 311 8.60 3.88 8.06
N SER A 312 8.25 3.85 9.34
CA SER A 312 9.18 3.56 10.43
C SER A 312 9.81 2.18 10.31
N ILE A 313 9.02 1.16 9.96
CA ILE A 313 9.53 -0.20 9.72
C ILE A 313 10.45 -0.22 8.48
N LEU A 314 10.09 0.48 7.40
CA LEU A 314 10.92 0.53 6.18
C LEU A 314 12.27 1.21 6.45
N GLU A 315 12.28 2.35 7.14
CA GLU A 315 13.53 3.04 7.52
C GLU A 315 14.39 2.16 8.42
N ALA A 316 13.78 1.51 9.42
CA ALA A 316 14.49 0.59 10.31
C ALA A 316 15.03 -0.64 9.56
N ALA A 317 14.28 -1.18 8.61
CA ALA A 317 14.72 -2.28 7.76
C ALA A 317 15.95 -1.90 6.94
N GLN A 318 15.95 -0.73 6.30
CA GLN A 318 17.11 -0.23 5.57
C GLN A 318 18.33 -0.06 6.49
N ARG A 319 18.13 0.50 7.68
CA ARG A 319 19.22 0.62 8.68
C ARG A 319 19.73 -0.74 9.15
N SER A 320 18.83 -1.70 9.35
CA SER A 320 19.18 -3.06 9.74
C SER A 320 20.02 -3.76 8.67
N LEU A 321 19.70 -3.61 7.39
CA LEU A 321 20.49 -4.15 6.28
C LEU A 321 21.90 -3.55 6.24
N VAL A 322 22.04 -2.24 6.47
CA VAL A 322 23.35 -1.57 6.47
C VAL A 322 24.20 -2.00 7.67
N THR A 323 23.59 -2.16 8.84
CA THR A 323 24.33 -2.46 10.08
C THR A 323 24.45 -3.94 10.39
N SER A 324 23.65 -4.79 9.73
CA SER A 324 23.47 -6.21 10.04
C SER A 324 23.03 -6.45 11.50
N GLN A 325 22.31 -5.49 12.07
CA GLN A 325 21.81 -5.53 13.45
C GLN A 325 20.31 -5.22 13.49
N SER A 326 19.64 -5.69 14.55
CA SER A 326 18.26 -5.28 14.81
C SER A 326 18.19 -3.79 15.20
N VAL A 327 17.14 -3.11 14.76
CA VAL A 327 16.90 -1.70 15.01
C VAL A 327 15.68 -1.54 15.90
N THR A 328 15.81 -0.81 16.99
CA THR A 328 14.68 -0.41 17.85
C THR A 328 13.99 0.81 17.25
N LEU A 329 12.63 0.81 17.32
CA LEU A 329 11.73 1.85 16.82
C LEU A 329 11.27 2.79 17.93
#